data_e86f2507ae54ffd3b068d230a212d866
#
_entry.id   e86f2507ae54ffd3b068d230a212d866
#
_cell.length_a   1.000
_cell.length_b   1.000
_cell.length_c   1.000
_cell.angle_alpha   90.00
_cell.angle_beta   90.00
_cell.angle_gamma   90.00
#
_symmetry.space_group_name_H-M   'P 1'
#
loop_
_entity.id
_entity.type
_entity.pdbx_description
1 polymer ?
#
loop_
_entity_poly.entity_id
_entity_poly.type
_entity_poly.pdbx_seq_one_letter_code
_entity_poly.pdbx_strand_id
1 'polypeptide(L)'
;MDEQPINPLHYVSVLLKRRWLIVIGTAVLVILVGAYTKLTMTPAFTAEVKFLPSKASDMSARMSTIVGGGMQLNGSDDTASVDYYTALLQSPLFLERIIKKSFSTRKLGGPRPLLDYFEIDADSEPIRLQKGIEALAGSVKVSAGRPTGGRVSLPIITISVETSEAGLSAAVGNAFLDELLFYNQSIRNSKAVQTRVFIEKQLKDNQALLNKAESDLAMFTAHNRKIATPDLDAEKDRLTRSLKVQEEVFITLKKQLELARIEEQENQPSIEILERAVPPLRKSSPSGLLSVELAGVVGLMLFCGLALALDLVKTMDPEDEATKEFLRIIQDVKADFPKLRKALEIESSKKLPASKETSPGAP
;
A
#
# COMPACT_ATOMS: atom_id res chain seq x y z
N MET A 1 -17.93 -41.12 45.88
CA MET A 1 -17.94 -39.87 45.04
C MET A 1 -19.21 -39.92 44.21
N ASP A 2 -20.31 -39.42 44.80
CA ASP A 2 -21.55 -39.31 44.04
C ASP A 2 -21.45 -38.16 43.06
N GLU A 3 -21.25 -38.49 41.78
CA GLU A 3 -21.37 -37.55 40.68
C GLU A 3 -22.84 -37.12 40.58
N GLN A 4 -23.16 -35.98 41.20
CA GLN A 4 -24.48 -35.39 41.00
C GLN A 4 -24.62 -34.99 39.52
N PRO A 5 -25.68 -35.45 38.83
CA PRO A 5 -25.87 -35.10 37.43
C PRO A 5 -25.98 -33.59 37.25
N ILE A 6 -25.12 -33.02 36.40
CA ILE A 6 -25.11 -31.61 36.08
C ILE A 6 -26.48 -31.24 35.50
N ASN A 7 -27.33 -30.62 36.30
CA ASN A 7 -28.67 -30.27 35.88
C ASN A 7 -28.66 -28.90 35.17
N PRO A 8 -28.75 -28.84 33.82
CA PRO A 8 -28.64 -27.59 33.08
C PRO A 8 -29.72 -26.56 33.45
N LEU A 9 -30.86 -27.02 33.96
CA LEU A 9 -31.95 -26.15 34.41
C LEU A 9 -31.56 -25.32 35.63
N HIS A 10 -30.63 -25.81 36.47
CA HIS A 10 -30.14 -25.07 37.63
C HIS A 10 -29.39 -23.80 37.19
N TYR A 11 -28.48 -23.91 36.21
CA TYR A 11 -27.72 -22.76 35.70
C TYR A 11 -28.63 -21.70 35.06
N VAL A 12 -29.65 -22.12 34.33
CA VAL A 12 -30.65 -21.20 33.75
C VAL A 12 -31.42 -20.47 34.86
N SER A 13 -31.81 -21.18 35.93
CA SER A 13 -32.52 -20.55 37.05
C SER A 13 -31.66 -19.51 37.79
N VAL A 14 -30.36 -19.76 37.93
CA VAL A 14 -29.39 -18.82 38.52
C VAL A 14 -29.22 -17.55 37.68
N LEU A 15 -29.11 -17.71 36.37
CA LEU A 15 -29.02 -16.58 35.45
C LEU A 15 -30.30 -15.71 35.46
N LEU A 16 -31.48 -16.35 35.50
CA LEU A 16 -32.76 -15.66 35.59
C LEU A 16 -32.94 -14.93 36.93
N LYS A 17 -32.48 -15.53 38.03
CA LYS A 17 -32.56 -14.93 39.38
C LYS A 17 -31.68 -13.69 39.49
N ARG A 18 -30.53 -13.64 38.75
CA ARG A 18 -29.59 -12.53 38.76
C ARG A 18 -29.63 -11.68 37.45
N ARG A 19 -30.72 -11.75 36.70
CA ARG A 19 -30.89 -11.03 35.41
C ARG A 19 -30.56 -9.55 35.49
N TRP A 20 -30.95 -8.86 36.55
CA TRP A 20 -30.66 -7.44 36.72
C TRP A 20 -29.16 -7.13 36.85
N LEU A 21 -28.41 -7.98 37.50
CA LEU A 21 -26.94 -7.85 37.61
C LEU A 21 -26.29 -7.98 36.22
N ILE A 22 -26.74 -8.94 35.44
CA ILE A 22 -26.22 -9.17 34.08
C ILE A 22 -26.57 -7.97 33.16
N VAL A 23 -27.84 -7.56 33.14
CA VAL A 23 -28.31 -6.47 32.26
C VAL A 23 -27.69 -5.12 32.64
N ILE A 24 -27.67 -4.76 33.92
CA ILE A 24 -27.12 -3.48 34.37
C ILE A 24 -25.58 -3.50 34.21
N GLY A 25 -24.91 -4.60 34.56
CA GLY A 25 -23.47 -4.73 34.42
C GLY A 25 -23.02 -4.62 32.96
N THR A 26 -23.66 -5.32 32.03
CA THR A 26 -23.37 -5.21 30.60
C THR A 26 -23.69 -3.82 30.07
N ALA A 27 -24.80 -3.19 30.46
CA ALA A 27 -25.16 -1.85 30.05
C ALA A 27 -24.10 -0.80 30.50
N VAL A 28 -23.65 -0.86 31.72
CA VAL A 28 -22.61 0.01 32.28
C VAL A 28 -21.30 -0.16 31.51
N LEU A 29 -20.88 -1.40 31.24
CA LEU A 29 -19.64 -1.70 30.51
C LEU A 29 -19.71 -1.17 29.07
N VAL A 30 -20.84 -1.36 28.38
CA VAL A 30 -21.07 -0.83 27.03
C VAL A 30 -21.02 0.70 27.02
N ILE A 31 -21.64 1.37 28.00
CA ILE A 31 -21.60 2.85 28.12
C ILE A 31 -20.17 3.32 28.37
N LEU A 32 -19.41 2.67 29.25
CA LEU A 32 -18.02 3.01 29.55
C LEU A 32 -17.11 2.84 28.33
N VAL A 33 -17.21 1.70 27.62
CA VAL A 33 -16.44 1.46 26.39
C VAL A 33 -16.84 2.46 25.30
N GLY A 34 -18.13 2.74 25.14
CA GLY A 34 -18.63 3.73 24.16
C GLY A 34 -18.16 5.15 24.48
N ALA A 35 -18.15 5.55 25.75
CA ALA A 35 -17.60 6.83 26.20
C ALA A 35 -16.08 6.91 25.99
N TYR A 36 -15.35 5.86 26.34
CA TYR A 36 -13.90 5.77 26.15
C TYR A 36 -13.51 5.88 24.67
N THR A 37 -14.16 5.11 23.79
CA THR A 37 -13.90 5.18 22.35
C THR A 37 -14.19 6.55 21.76
N LYS A 38 -15.26 7.21 22.20
CA LYS A 38 -15.65 8.54 21.71
C LYS A 38 -14.72 9.66 22.20
N LEU A 39 -14.19 9.54 23.42
CA LEU A 39 -13.33 10.55 24.04
C LEU A 39 -11.85 10.40 23.66
N THR A 40 -11.36 9.18 23.45
CA THR A 40 -9.93 8.91 23.30
C THR A 40 -9.53 8.67 21.85
N MET A 41 -10.41 8.10 21.01
CA MET A 41 -10.05 7.77 19.63
C MET A 41 -10.33 8.94 18.69
N THR A 42 -9.29 9.38 17.99
CA THR A 42 -9.41 10.39 16.92
C THR A 42 -10.18 9.80 15.74
N PRO A 43 -11.13 10.55 15.15
CA PRO A 43 -11.85 10.07 13.97
C PRO A 43 -10.87 9.93 12.80
N ALA A 44 -10.94 8.83 12.10
CA ALA A 44 -10.19 8.60 10.87
C ALA A 44 -11.12 8.60 9.66
N PHE A 45 -10.63 9.16 8.57
CA PHE A 45 -11.32 9.28 7.29
C PHE A 45 -10.51 8.58 6.23
N THR A 46 -11.13 7.65 5.49
CA THR A 46 -10.48 6.91 4.42
C THR A 46 -10.99 7.41 3.08
N ALA A 47 -10.07 7.86 2.23
CA ALA A 47 -10.33 8.18 0.84
C ALA A 47 -9.70 7.13 -0.06
N GLU A 48 -10.38 6.79 -1.15
CA GLU A 48 -9.94 5.77 -2.08
C GLU A 48 -9.67 6.34 -3.46
N VAL A 49 -8.61 5.87 -4.09
CA VAL A 49 -8.26 6.09 -5.50
C VAL A 49 -8.28 4.75 -6.20
N LYS A 50 -8.90 4.66 -7.36
CA LYS A 50 -8.94 3.43 -8.15
C LYS A 50 -8.39 3.68 -9.54
N PHE A 51 -7.50 2.81 -9.97
CA PHE A 51 -6.94 2.86 -11.31
C PHE A 51 -6.68 1.47 -11.87
N LEU A 52 -6.59 1.41 -13.19
CA LEU A 52 -6.31 0.20 -13.95
C LEU A 52 -4.95 0.35 -14.62
N PRO A 53 -4.01 -0.60 -14.42
CA PRO A 53 -2.80 -0.63 -15.21
C PRO A 53 -3.17 -0.87 -16.69
N SER A 54 -2.83 0.07 -17.56
CA SER A 54 -3.01 -0.14 -19.00
C SER A 54 -2.01 -1.19 -19.47
N LYS A 55 -2.48 -2.13 -20.30
CA LYS A 55 -1.62 -3.14 -20.89
C LYS A 55 -0.59 -2.46 -21.78
N ALA A 56 0.66 -2.50 -21.39
CA ALA A 56 1.78 -2.12 -22.28
C ALA A 56 1.89 -3.04 -23.52
N SER A 57 0.97 -4.00 -23.66
CA SER A 57 1.02 -5.10 -24.60
C SER A 57 0.50 -4.79 -26.01
N ASP A 58 -0.26 -3.70 -26.20
CA ASP A 58 -0.87 -3.48 -27.52
C ASP A 58 0.16 -3.12 -28.60
N MET A 59 1.24 -2.44 -28.24
CA MET A 59 2.26 -2.05 -29.20
C MET A 59 3.27 -3.17 -29.48
N SER A 60 3.70 -3.89 -28.45
CA SER A 60 4.59 -5.06 -28.61
C SER A 60 3.88 -6.22 -29.30
N ALA A 61 2.58 -6.43 -29.07
CA ALA A 61 1.78 -7.41 -29.77
C ALA A 61 1.57 -7.02 -31.25
N ARG A 62 1.33 -5.76 -31.57
CA ARG A 62 1.25 -5.24 -32.94
C ARG A 62 2.61 -5.30 -33.65
N MET A 63 3.70 -5.05 -32.91
CA MET A 63 5.05 -5.13 -33.46
C MET A 63 5.47 -6.56 -33.77
N SER A 64 5.10 -7.56 -32.94
CA SER A 64 5.36 -8.97 -33.20
C SER A 64 4.60 -9.49 -34.44
N THR A 65 3.41 -8.94 -34.71
CA THR A 65 2.62 -9.26 -35.90
C THR A 65 3.22 -8.68 -37.17
N ILE A 66 3.84 -7.49 -37.08
CA ILE A 66 4.47 -6.79 -38.23
C ILE A 66 5.83 -7.40 -38.59
N VAL A 67 6.58 -7.90 -37.61
CA VAL A 67 7.93 -8.49 -37.80
C VAL A 67 7.89 -9.96 -38.21
N GLY A 68 6.70 -10.59 -38.31
CA GLY A 68 6.54 -11.94 -38.84
C GLY A 68 7.04 -13.06 -37.94
N GLY A 69 7.25 -12.79 -36.68
CA GLY A 69 7.68 -13.77 -35.68
C GLY A 69 6.49 -14.24 -34.84
N GLY A 70 5.87 -15.33 -35.23
CA GLY A 70 4.76 -15.98 -34.50
C GLY A 70 5.16 -16.58 -33.15
N MET A 71 5.81 -15.81 -32.30
CA MET A 71 6.08 -16.17 -30.91
C MET A 71 5.07 -15.46 -30.04
N GLN A 72 3.93 -16.11 -29.91
CA GLN A 72 2.90 -15.75 -28.94
C GLN A 72 3.47 -16.03 -27.55
N LEU A 73 4.07 -15.01 -26.94
CA LEU A 73 4.37 -15.05 -25.51
C LEU A 73 3.04 -14.98 -24.77
N ASN A 74 2.41 -16.15 -24.64
CA ASN A 74 1.33 -16.38 -23.69
C ASN A 74 1.92 -16.27 -22.27
N GLY A 75 2.12 -15.06 -21.81
CA GLY A 75 2.49 -14.75 -20.44
C GLY A 75 1.38 -13.94 -19.80
N SER A 76 0.81 -14.46 -18.77
CA SER A 76 -0.11 -13.84 -17.82
C SER A 76 0.52 -12.62 -17.13
N ASP A 77 0.81 -11.55 -17.88
CA ASP A 77 1.46 -10.33 -17.38
C ASP A 77 0.55 -9.42 -16.54
N ASP A 78 -0.74 -9.73 -16.46
CA ASP A 78 -1.69 -8.92 -15.68
C ASP A 78 -1.37 -8.93 -14.17
N THR A 79 -0.87 -10.06 -13.65
CA THR A 79 -0.46 -10.20 -12.25
C THR A 79 0.87 -9.49 -11.99
N ALA A 80 1.84 -9.64 -12.90
CA ALA A 80 3.13 -8.98 -12.80
C ALA A 80 3.01 -7.45 -12.81
N SER A 81 2.08 -6.91 -13.60
CA SER A 81 1.79 -5.47 -13.62
C SER A 81 1.20 -4.98 -12.30
N VAL A 82 0.28 -5.74 -11.69
CA VAL A 82 -0.35 -5.41 -10.41
C VAL A 82 0.67 -5.44 -9.27
N ASP A 83 1.47 -6.50 -9.20
CA ASP A 83 2.50 -6.66 -8.18
C ASP A 83 3.57 -5.57 -8.28
N TYR A 84 3.95 -5.21 -9.51
CA TYR A 84 4.87 -4.10 -9.77
C TYR A 84 4.35 -2.77 -9.22
N TYR A 85 3.10 -2.39 -9.54
CA TYR A 85 2.52 -1.14 -9.05
C TYR A 85 2.31 -1.14 -7.54
N THR A 86 1.93 -2.28 -6.96
CA THR A 86 1.78 -2.42 -5.51
C THR A 86 3.12 -2.23 -4.81
N ALA A 87 4.17 -2.88 -5.29
CA ALA A 87 5.52 -2.74 -4.76
C ALA A 87 6.07 -1.31 -4.94
N LEU A 88 5.81 -0.69 -6.10
CA LEU A 88 6.23 0.69 -6.39
C LEU A 88 5.60 1.70 -5.42
N LEU A 89 4.28 1.61 -5.22
CA LEU A 89 3.53 2.53 -4.35
C LEU A 89 3.93 2.41 -2.87
N GLN A 90 4.40 1.23 -2.45
CA GLN A 90 4.90 0.97 -1.10
C GLN A 90 6.41 1.19 -0.96
N SER A 91 7.11 1.51 -2.05
CA SER A 91 8.55 1.70 -1.99
C SER A 91 8.93 2.96 -1.19
N PRO A 92 10.01 2.90 -0.39
CA PRO A 92 10.46 4.06 0.41
C PRO A 92 10.73 5.31 -0.44
N LEU A 93 11.28 5.15 -1.64
CA LEU A 93 11.55 6.26 -2.57
C LEU A 93 10.26 6.96 -3.03
N PHE A 94 9.20 6.21 -3.28
CA PHE A 94 7.92 6.76 -3.69
C PHE A 94 7.23 7.48 -2.53
N LEU A 95 7.23 6.87 -1.35
CA LEU A 95 6.69 7.45 -0.12
C LEU A 95 7.43 8.72 0.30
N GLU A 96 8.77 8.76 0.12
CA GLU A 96 9.58 9.94 0.37
C GLU A 96 9.17 11.14 -0.49
N ARG A 97 8.82 10.93 -1.75
CA ARG A 97 8.34 12.00 -2.63
C ARG A 97 6.99 12.54 -2.17
N ILE A 98 6.10 11.65 -1.70
CA ILE A 98 4.78 12.06 -1.19
C ILE A 98 4.89 12.82 0.12
N ILE A 99 5.70 12.34 1.07
CA ILE A 99 5.80 12.95 2.41
C ILE A 99 6.42 14.35 2.38
N LYS A 100 7.24 14.64 1.36
CA LYS A 100 7.82 15.97 1.13
C LYS A 100 6.86 16.95 0.45
N LYS A 101 5.74 16.48 -0.13
CA LYS A 101 4.74 17.37 -0.73
C LYS A 101 4.01 18.17 0.34
N SER A 102 3.66 19.41 0.01
CA SER A 102 2.95 20.31 0.91
C SER A 102 1.44 20.13 0.74
N PHE A 103 0.74 20.00 1.88
CA PHE A 103 -0.71 19.90 1.94
C PHE A 103 -1.27 20.96 2.89
N SER A 104 -2.44 21.48 2.54
CA SER A 104 -3.18 22.38 3.41
C SER A 104 -4.08 21.57 4.34
N THR A 105 -3.85 21.65 5.64
CA THR A 105 -4.61 20.96 6.67
C THR A 105 -5.07 21.93 7.74
N ARG A 106 -6.17 21.64 8.40
CA ARG A 106 -6.65 22.44 9.53
C ARG A 106 -5.67 22.36 10.71
N LYS A 107 -5.05 21.21 10.90
CA LYS A 107 -4.09 20.96 11.99
C LYS A 107 -2.82 21.81 11.86
N LEU A 108 -2.33 22.04 10.64
CA LEU A 108 -1.10 22.78 10.39
C LEU A 108 -1.32 24.28 10.12
N GLY A 109 -2.57 24.73 9.98
CA GLY A 109 -2.91 26.14 9.77
C GLY A 109 -2.44 26.72 8.43
N GLY A 110 -2.01 25.89 7.46
CA GLY A 110 -1.55 26.31 6.13
C GLY A 110 -0.83 25.21 5.37
N PRO A 111 -0.32 25.49 4.16
CA PRO A 111 0.40 24.52 3.35
C PRO A 111 1.76 24.23 3.97
N ARG A 112 1.95 23.02 4.46
CA ARG A 112 3.20 22.49 5.02
C ARG A 112 3.47 21.07 4.51
N PRO A 113 4.72 20.59 4.55
CA PRO A 113 5.05 19.23 4.22
C PRO A 113 4.21 18.22 5.03
N LEU A 114 3.81 17.12 4.40
CA LEU A 114 3.06 16.06 5.07
C LEU A 114 3.83 15.48 6.27
N LEU A 115 5.15 15.55 6.26
CA LEU A 115 6.01 15.15 7.37
C LEU A 115 5.65 15.85 8.68
N ASP A 116 5.29 17.13 8.62
CA ASP A 116 4.93 17.93 9.80
C ASP A 116 3.57 17.53 10.39
N TYR A 117 2.69 16.96 9.57
CA TYR A 117 1.39 16.45 10.02
C TYR A 117 1.50 15.31 11.03
N PHE A 118 2.51 14.45 10.88
CA PHE A 118 2.72 13.30 11.76
C PHE A 118 3.35 13.68 13.11
N GLU A 119 3.77 14.95 13.31
CA GLU A 119 4.33 15.45 14.59
C GLU A 119 5.45 14.55 15.15
N ILE A 120 6.34 14.07 14.27
CA ILE A 120 7.40 13.15 14.64
C ILE A 120 8.52 13.92 15.32
N ASP A 121 8.78 13.57 16.58
CA ASP A 121 9.95 14.02 17.31
C ASP A 121 11.13 13.09 17.05
N ALA A 122 12.24 13.65 16.58
CA ALA A 122 13.46 12.90 16.28
C ALA A 122 14.69 13.79 16.40
N ASP A 123 15.80 13.20 16.87
CA ASP A 123 17.05 13.90 17.13
C ASP A 123 17.77 14.36 15.84
N SER A 124 17.40 13.79 14.68
CA SER A 124 18.00 14.15 13.39
C SER A 124 16.99 14.10 12.24
N GLU A 125 17.21 14.96 11.23
CA GLU A 125 16.36 15.03 10.03
C GLU A 125 16.21 13.69 9.28
N PRO A 126 17.26 12.87 9.07
CA PRO A 126 17.13 11.57 8.42
C PRO A 126 16.24 10.59 9.19
N ILE A 127 16.35 10.56 10.52
CA ILE A 127 15.53 9.69 11.38
C ILE A 127 14.08 10.17 11.37
N ARG A 128 13.86 11.49 11.38
CA ARG A 128 12.53 12.08 11.26
C ARG A 128 11.86 11.69 9.94
N LEU A 129 12.61 11.76 8.83
CA LEU A 129 12.12 11.39 7.52
C LEU A 129 11.77 9.90 7.45
N GLN A 130 12.65 9.03 7.97
CA GLN A 130 12.40 7.58 7.99
C GLN A 130 11.15 7.22 8.79
N LYS A 131 11.01 7.74 10.01
CA LYS A 131 9.79 7.55 10.83
C LYS A 131 8.54 8.10 10.13
N GLY A 132 8.69 9.21 9.40
CA GLY A 132 7.61 9.79 8.62
C GLY A 132 7.16 8.87 7.47
N ILE A 133 8.11 8.26 6.77
CA ILE A 133 7.84 7.28 5.71
C ILE A 133 7.10 6.06 6.30
N GLU A 134 7.53 5.57 7.46
CA GLU A 134 6.88 4.45 8.15
C GLU A 134 5.44 4.82 8.59
N ALA A 135 5.24 6.01 9.13
CA ALA A 135 3.90 6.51 9.50
C ALA A 135 2.98 6.65 8.29
N LEU A 136 3.50 7.18 7.17
CA LEU A 136 2.75 7.27 5.91
C LEU A 136 2.43 5.88 5.37
N ALA A 137 3.38 4.94 5.38
CA ALA A 137 3.16 3.56 4.96
C ALA A 137 2.06 2.88 5.79
N GLY A 138 2.01 3.14 7.11
CA GLY A 138 0.95 2.66 7.98
C GLY A 138 -0.44 3.26 7.70
N SER A 139 -0.47 4.49 7.14
CA SER A 139 -1.70 5.22 6.81
C SER A 139 -2.23 4.89 5.40
N VAL A 140 -1.47 4.19 4.58
CA VAL A 140 -1.80 3.89 3.18
C VAL A 140 -1.90 2.38 2.98
N LYS A 141 -3.04 1.93 2.47
CA LYS A 141 -3.26 0.54 2.09
C LYS A 141 -3.42 0.45 0.58
N VAL A 142 -2.57 -0.33 -0.05
CA VAL A 142 -2.69 -0.64 -1.47
C VAL A 142 -3.24 -2.05 -1.60
N SER A 143 -4.35 -2.19 -2.28
CA SER A 143 -4.99 -3.48 -2.53
C SER A 143 -5.26 -3.65 -4.01
N ALA A 144 -5.05 -4.86 -4.49
CA ALA A 144 -5.41 -5.26 -5.84
C ALA A 144 -6.66 -6.14 -5.76
N GLY A 145 -7.73 -5.69 -6.37
CA GLY A 145 -9.02 -6.38 -6.40
C GLY A 145 -9.39 -6.78 -7.81
N ARG A 146 -9.95 -7.98 -7.94
CA ARG A 146 -10.70 -8.37 -9.16
C ARG A 146 -12.17 -8.27 -8.81
N PRO A 147 -12.98 -7.46 -9.54
CA PRO A 147 -14.42 -7.40 -9.29
C PRO A 147 -15.02 -8.79 -9.42
N THR A 148 -15.55 -9.31 -8.32
CA THR A 148 -16.19 -10.63 -8.29
C THR A 148 -17.61 -10.47 -8.88
N GLY A 149 -17.83 -10.93 -10.10
CA GLY A 149 -19.18 -10.95 -10.67
C GLY A 149 -19.32 -10.66 -12.15
N GLY A 150 -18.23 -10.38 -12.87
CA GLY A 150 -18.26 -10.11 -14.31
C GLY A 150 -17.48 -11.12 -15.15
N ARG A 151 -17.86 -11.27 -16.42
CA ARG A 151 -17.17 -12.12 -17.41
C ARG A 151 -15.75 -11.62 -17.74
N VAL A 152 -15.37 -10.41 -17.33
CA VAL A 152 -14.05 -9.81 -17.53
C VAL A 152 -13.57 -9.32 -16.17
N SER A 153 -12.53 -9.96 -15.66
CA SER A 153 -11.88 -9.58 -14.41
C SER A 153 -10.69 -8.68 -14.72
N LEU A 154 -10.90 -7.37 -14.68
CA LEU A 154 -9.83 -6.39 -14.82
C LEU A 154 -9.13 -6.21 -13.47
N PRO A 155 -7.81 -6.18 -13.42
CA PRO A 155 -7.06 -5.97 -12.18
C PRO A 155 -7.14 -4.49 -11.78
N ILE A 156 -8.04 -4.15 -10.86
CA ILE A 156 -8.16 -2.80 -10.30
C ILE A 156 -7.24 -2.65 -9.10
N ILE A 157 -6.42 -1.62 -9.11
CA ILE A 157 -5.61 -1.24 -7.96
C ILE A 157 -6.32 -0.12 -7.22
N THR A 158 -6.51 -0.34 -5.92
CA THR A 158 -7.13 0.63 -5.01
C THR A 158 -6.10 1.11 -4.00
N ILE A 159 -5.89 2.41 -3.93
CA ILE A 159 -5.09 3.07 -2.88
C ILE A 159 -6.08 3.66 -1.89
N SER A 160 -6.06 3.17 -0.65
CA SER A 160 -6.86 3.69 0.45
C SER A 160 -5.96 4.47 1.40
N VAL A 161 -6.26 5.74 1.60
CA VAL A 161 -5.48 6.64 2.47
C VAL A 161 -6.33 7.01 3.67
N GLU A 162 -5.83 6.72 4.87
CA GLU A 162 -6.48 6.99 6.14
C GLU A 162 -5.78 8.13 6.88
N THR A 163 -6.52 9.21 7.18
CA THR A 163 -6.03 10.36 7.94
C THR A 163 -7.11 10.89 8.88
N SER A 164 -6.74 11.78 9.82
CA SER A 164 -7.72 12.40 10.74
C SER A 164 -8.59 13.48 10.09
N GLU A 165 -8.26 13.91 8.85
CA GLU A 165 -9.02 14.92 8.12
C GLU A 165 -9.48 14.38 6.76
N ALA A 166 -10.78 14.50 6.46
CA ALA A 166 -11.37 14.02 5.20
C ALA A 166 -10.76 14.70 3.96
N GLY A 167 -10.46 16.00 4.05
CA GLY A 167 -9.80 16.73 2.97
C GLY A 167 -8.37 16.27 2.71
N LEU A 168 -7.62 15.97 3.78
CA LEU A 168 -6.25 15.49 3.68
C LEU A 168 -6.18 14.09 3.09
N SER A 169 -7.05 13.16 3.52
CA SER A 169 -7.07 11.80 2.97
C SER A 169 -7.27 11.80 1.46
N ALA A 170 -8.19 12.62 0.95
CA ALA A 170 -8.41 12.76 -0.48
C ALA A 170 -7.24 13.46 -1.20
N ALA A 171 -6.67 14.51 -0.61
CA ALA A 171 -5.55 15.22 -1.19
C ALA A 171 -4.30 14.34 -1.30
N VAL A 172 -3.99 13.55 -0.25
CA VAL A 172 -2.87 12.60 -0.26
C VAL A 172 -3.14 11.48 -1.26
N GLY A 173 -4.35 10.91 -1.31
CA GLY A 173 -4.71 9.89 -2.29
C GLY A 173 -4.53 10.37 -3.73
N ASN A 174 -4.99 11.58 -4.05
CA ASN A 174 -4.77 12.19 -5.37
C ASN A 174 -3.28 12.49 -5.63
N ALA A 175 -2.51 12.88 -4.61
CA ALA A 175 -1.08 13.09 -4.75
C ALA A 175 -0.31 11.79 -5.08
N PHE A 176 -0.75 10.65 -4.54
CA PHE A 176 -0.24 9.34 -4.93
C PHE A 176 -0.50 9.04 -6.41
N LEU A 177 -1.72 9.31 -6.88
CA LEU A 177 -2.08 9.12 -8.28
C LEU A 177 -1.27 10.03 -9.21
N ASP A 178 -1.18 11.33 -8.89
CA ASP A 178 -0.46 12.30 -9.71
C ASP A 178 1.05 11.99 -9.75
N GLU A 179 1.65 11.55 -8.62
CA GLU A 179 3.05 11.11 -8.58
C GLU A 179 3.27 9.84 -9.40
N LEU A 180 2.32 8.91 -9.36
CA LEU A 180 2.38 7.68 -10.13
C LEU A 180 2.31 7.97 -11.64
N LEU A 181 1.44 8.88 -12.07
CA LEU A 181 1.36 9.34 -13.46
C LEU A 181 2.67 10.00 -13.91
N PHE A 182 3.22 10.91 -13.09
CA PHE A 182 4.49 11.56 -13.37
C PHE A 182 5.65 10.56 -13.46
N TYR A 183 5.72 9.62 -12.53
CA TYR A 183 6.75 8.58 -12.52
C TYR A 183 6.69 7.71 -13.79
N ASN A 184 5.50 7.24 -14.15
CA ASN A 184 5.31 6.44 -15.35
C ASN A 184 5.67 7.21 -16.62
N GLN A 185 5.23 8.46 -16.74
CA GLN A 185 5.55 9.31 -17.89
C GLN A 185 7.05 9.56 -17.97
N SER A 186 7.72 9.83 -16.85
CA SER A 186 9.17 10.07 -16.80
C SER A 186 9.98 8.85 -17.23
N ILE A 187 9.62 7.64 -16.75
CA ILE A 187 10.33 6.40 -17.12
C ILE A 187 10.11 6.06 -18.59
N ARG A 188 8.87 6.15 -19.08
CA ARG A 188 8.55 5.84 -20.49
C ARG A 188 9.28 6.78 -21.43
N ASN A 189 9.23 8.08 -21.15
CA ASN A 189 9.94 9.06 -21.94
C ASN A 189 11.44 8.79 -21.96
N SER A 190 12.03 8.50 -20.82
CA SER A 190 13.46 8.16 -20.74
C SER A 190 13.82 6.92 -21.57
N LYS A 191 13.00 5.87 -21.53
CA LYS A 191 13.21 4.65 -22.35
C LYS A 191 13.06 4.93 -23.83
N ALA A 192 12.02 5.63 -24.25
CA ALA A 192 11.78 5.97 -25.66
C ALA A 192 12.94 6.78 -26.23
N VAL A 193 13.41 7.82 -25.50
CA VAL A 193 14.58 8.61 -25.86
C VAL A 193 15.84 7.72 -26.00
N GLN A 194 16.10 6.84 -25.04
CA GLN A 194 17.25 5.93 -25.08
C GLN A 194 17.19 4.99 -26.29
N THR A 195 16.01 4.43 -26.58
CA THR A 195 15.79 3.57 -27.74
C THR A 195 16.05 4.33 -29.04
N ARG A 196 15.49 5.53 -29.19
CA ARG A 196 15.73 6.38 -30.37
C ARG A 196 17.22 6.67 -30.54
N VAL A 197 17.91 7.13 -29.50
CA VAL A 197 19.35 7.46 -29.56
C VAL A 197 20.18 6.22 -29.92
N PHE A 198 19.83 5.05 -29.39
CA PHE A 198 20.50 3.82 -29.75
C PHE A 198 20.33 3.46 -31.22
N ILE A 199 19.09 3.54 -31.74
CA ILE A 199 18.81 3.23 -33.16
C ILE A 199 19.49 4.28 -34.08
N GLU A 200 19.49 5.56 -33.72
CA GLU A 200 20.20 6.61 -34.47
C GLU A 200 21.70 6.32 -34.57
N LYS A 201 22.32 5.86 -33.50
CA LYS A 201 23.72 5.44 -33.51
C LYS A 201 23.93 4.24 -34.44
N GLN A 202 23.10 3.20 -34.32
CA GLN A 202 23.18 2.02 -35.20
C GLN A 202 23.00 2.38 -36.68
N LEU A 203 22.08 3.30 -36.99
CA LEU A 203 21.85 3.78 -38.35
C LEU A 203 23.08 4.50 -38.92
N LYS A 204 23.73 5.35 -38.10
CA LYS A 204 24.96 6.03 -38.49
C LYS A 204 26.11 5.06 -38.75
N ASP A 205 26.27 4.06 -37.88
CA ASP A 205 27.31 3.04 -38.02
C ASP A 205 27.08 2.19 -39.28
N ASN A 206 25.82 1.78 -39.51
CA ASN A 206 25.47 1.02 -40.74
C ASN A 206 25.59 1.86 -42.01
N GLN A 207 25.29 3.18 -41.99
CA GLN A 207 25.51 4.06 -43.12
C GLN A 207 26.97 4.08 -43.56
N ALA A 208 27.91 4.04 -42.62
CA ALA A 208 29.34 3.96 -42.95
C ALA A 208 29.70 2.62 -43.61
N LEU A 209 29.09 1.51 -43.13
CA LEU A 209 29.29 0.18 -43.73
C LEU A 209 28.67 0.10 -45.15
N LEU A 210 27.50 0.70 -45.35
CA LEU A 210 26.84 0.77 -46.65
C LEU A 210 27.70 1.55 -47.67
N ASN A 211 28.15 2.74 -47.29
CA ASN A 211 29.03 3.56 -48.14
C ASN A 211 30.32 2.80 -48.49
N LYS A 212 30.86 2.02 -47.53
CA LYS A 212 32.03 1.17 -47.81
C LYS A 212 31.71 0.05 -48.78
N ALA A 213 30.61 -0.68 -48.61
CA ALA A 213 30.19 -1.74 -49.52
C ALA A 213 29.91 -1.23 -50.96
N GLU A 214 29.31 -0.05 -51.08
CA GLU A 214 29.12 0.65 -52.36
C GLU A 214 30.45 0.99 -53.03
N SER A 215 31.39 1.56 -52.24
CA SER A 215 32.73 1.89 -52.74
C SER A 215 33.52 0.65 -53.17
N ASP A 216 33.48 -0.42 -52.39
CA ASP A 216 34.17 -1.69 -52.68
C ASP A 216 33.64 -2.31 -53.97
N LEU A 217 32.32 -2.35 -54.19
CA LEU A 217 31.72 -2.83 -55.41
C LEU A 217 32.06 -1.91 -56.62
N ALA A 218 32.00 -0.58 -56.43
CA ALA A 218 32.34 0.39 -57.44
C ALA A 218 33.81 0.27 -57.88
N MET A 219 34.75 0.17 -56.92
CA MET A 219 36.17 -0.03 -57.20
C MET A 219 36.43 -1.35 -57.95
N PHE A 220 35.79 -2.43 -57.51
CA PHE A 220 35.92 -3.73 -58.15
C PHE A 220 35.43 -3.67 -59.58
N THR A 221 34.28 -3.10 -59.85
CA THR A 221 33.72 -2.99 -61.21
C THR A 221 34.52 -2.05 -62.12
N ALA A 222 35.11 -0.98 -61.57
CA ALA A 222 35.97 -0.07 -62.33
C ALA A 222 37.29 -0.74 -62.77
N HIS A 223 37.89 -1.59 -61.89
CA HIS A 223 39.13 -2.26 -62.22
C HIS A 223 38.91 -3.51 -63.12
N ASN A 224 37.78 -4.15 -63.05
CA ASN A 224 37.47 -5.40 -63.76
C ASN A 224 36.37 -5.18 -64.82
N ARG A 225 36.57 -4.23 -65.71
CA ARG A 225 35.57 -3.87 -66.75
C ARG A 225 35.21 -5.03 -67.72
N LYS A 226 36.10 -6.01 -67.92
CA LYS A 226 35.81 -7.25 -68.62
C LYS A 226 35.93 -8.42 -67.65
N ILE A 227 34.82 -8.84 -67.09
CA ILE A 227 34.78 -10.03 -66.25
C ILE A 227 34.83 -11.26 -67.12
N ALA A 228 36.00 -11.86 -67.23
CA ALA A 228 36.24 -12.95 -68.14
C ALA A 228 36.53 -14.30 -67.48
N THR A 229 36.53 -14.32 -66.10
CA THR A 229 36.82 -15.55 -65.36
C THR A 229 35.73 -15.83 -64.31
N PRO A 230 35.38 -17.10 -64.04
CA PRO A 230 34.38 -17.49 -63.04
C PRO A 230 34.67 -16.94 -61.61
N ASP A 231 35.95 -16.81 -61.26
CA ASP A 231 36.39 -16.31 -59.95
C ASP A 231 36.04 -14.83 -59.75
N LEU A 232 36.18 -14.00 -60.78
CA LEU A 232 35.81 -12.57 -60.73
C LEU A 232 34.29 -12.38 -60.68
N ASP A 233 33.53 -13.27 -61.30
CA ASP A 233 32.08 -13.22 -61.24
C ASP A 233 31.56 -13.63 -59.81
N ALA A 234 32.20 -14.67 -59.24
CA ALA A 234 31.91 -15.07 -57.84
C ALA A 234 32.22 -13.94 -56.84
N GLU A 235 33.32 -13.20 -57.01
CA GLU A 235 33.68 -12.10 -56.13
C GLU A 235 32.71 -10.90 -56.29
N LYS A 236 32.31 -10.57 -57.51
CA LYS A 236 31.27 -9.58 -57.77
C LYS A 236 29.96 -9.92 -57.09
N ASP A 237 29.53 -11.19 -57.18
CA ASP A 237 28.32 -11.67 -56.53
C ASP A 237 28.43 -11.58 -55.01
N ARG A 238 29.60 -11.85 -54.44
CA ARG A 238 29.87 -11.69 -53.02
C ARG A 238 29.71 -10.23 -52.57
N LEU A 239 30.33 -9.29 -53.27
CA LEU A 239 30.22 -7.86 -52.99
C LEU A 239 28.80 -7.35 -53.16
N THR A 240 28.10 -7.81 -54.23
CA THR A 240 26.69 -7.46 -54.46
C THR A 240 25.78 -7.96 -53.34
N ARG A 241 25.98 -9.18 -52.83
CA ARG A 241 25.24 -9.70 -51.68
C ARG A 241 25.55 -8.89 -50.41
N SER A 242 26.83 -8.54 -50.19
CA SER A 242 27.21 -7.70 -49.03
C SER A 242 26.52 -6.34 -49.08
N LEU A 243 26.49 -5.69 -50.26
CA LEU A 243 25.78 -4.43 -50.45
C LEU A 243 24.29 -4.57 -50.13
N LYS A 244 23.62 -5.58 -50.71
CA LYS A 244 22.19 -5.83 -50.48
C LYS A 244 21.86 -6.02 -49.01
N VAL A 245 22.69 -6.77 -48.24
CA VAL A 245 22.51 -6.95 -46.80
C VAL A 245 22.60 -5.62 -46.06
N GLN A 246 23.57 -4.77 -46.39
CA GLN A 246 23.71 -3.46 -45.74
C GLN A 246 22.55 -2.52 -46.08
N GLU A 247 22.05 -2.53 -47.33
CA GLU A 247 20.86 -1.79 -47.76
C GLU A 247 19.61 -2.23 -46.97
N GLU A 248 19.40 -3.53 -46.83
CA GLU A 248 18.26 -4.08 -46.12
C GLU A 248 18.29 -3.75 -44.60
N VAL A 249 19.48 -3.83 -43.99
CA VAL A 249 19.68 -3.42 -42.59
C VAL A 249 19.42 -1.91 -42.46
N PHE A 250 19.93 -1.08 -43.38
CA PHE A 250 19.69 0.36 -43.38
C PHE A 250 18.20 0.72 -43.45
N ILE A 251 17.45 0.08 -44.35
CA ILE A 251 16.01 0.30 -44.50
C ILE A 251 15.28 -0.13 -43.24
N THR A 252 15.67 -1.26 -42.63
CA THR A 252 15.08 -1.77 -41.40
C THR A 252 15.33 -0.85 -40.22
N LEU A 253 16.57 -0.39 -40.03
CA LEU A 253 16.92 0.56 -38.98
C LEU A 253 16.20 1.90 -39.15
N LYS A 254 16.02 2.37 -40.40
CA LYS A 254 15.28 3.59 -40.69
C LYS A 254 13.81 3.47 -40.32
N LYS A 255 13.17 2.31 -40.60
CA LYS A 255 11.80 2.03 -40.16
C LYS A 255 11.71 1.98 -38.65
N GLN A 256 12.65 1.32 -37.98
CA GLN A 256 12.69 1.26 -36.50
C GLN A 256 12.88 2.65 -35.88
N LEU A 257 13.68 3.51 -36.49
CA LEU A 257 13.88 4.90 -36.04
C LEU A 257 12.57 5.68 -36.06
N GLU A 258 11.82 5.60 -37.17
CA GLU A 258 10.52 6.27 -37.27
C GLU A 258 9.52 5.74 -36.24
N LEU A 259 9.50 4.43 -35.99
CA LEU A 259 8.67 3.85 -34.93
C LEU A 259 9.08 4.36 -33.54
N ALA A 260 10.40 4.41 -33.25
CA ALA A 260 10.90 4.92 -31.98
C ALA A 260 10.58 6.41 -31.77
N ARG A 261 10.58 7.22 -32.84
CA ARG A 261 10.14 8.62 -32.80
C ARG A 261 8.66 8.78 -32.53
N ILE A 262 7.83 7.93 -33.13
CA ILE A 262 6.39 7.88 -32.82
C ILE A 262 6.16 7.53 -31.36
N GLU A 263 6.86 6.50 -30.85
CA GLU A 263 6.77 6.08 -29.45
C GLU A 263 7.20 7.19 -28.47
N GLU A 264 8.25 7.96 -28.81
CA GLU A 264 8.69 9.12 -28.01
C GLU A 264 7.64 10.24 -27.97
N GLN A 265 6.89 10.44 -29.08
CA GLN A 265 5.84 11.45 -29.17
C GLN A 265 4.50 10.99 -28.56
N GLU A 266 4.30 9.69 -28.39
CA GLU A 266 3.06 9.11 -27.91
C GLU A 266 2.98 9.22 -26.38
N ASN A 267 2.44 10.35 -25.89
CA ASN A 267 2.23 10.64 -24.45
C ASN A 267 1.03 9.88 -23.86
N GLN A 268 0.80 8.62 -24.23
CA GLN A 268 -0.33 7.87 -23.67
C GLN A 268 -0.02 7.43 -22.22
N PRO A 269 -0.88 7.77 -21.24
CA PRO A 269 -0.73 7.30 -19.88
C PRO A 269 -0.86 5.76 -19.84
N SER A 270 0.09 5.10 -19.20
CA SER A 270 0.05 3.64 -18.99
C SER A 270 -0.92 3.23 -17.88
N ILE A 271 -1.73 4.15 -17.39
CA ILE A 271 -2.65 3.98 -16.28
C ILE A 271 -3.96 4.64 -16.67
N GLU A 272 -5.04 3.89 -16.58
CA GLU A 272 -6.40 4.40 -16.74
C GLU A 272 -6.98 4.73 -15.37
N ILE A 273 -7.34 5.98 -15.15
CA ILE A 273 -7.93 6.44 -13.89
C ILE A 273 -9.40 6.09 -13.90
N LEU A 274 -9.83 5.23 -12.96
CA LEU A 274 -11.23 4.87 -12.77
C LEU A 274 -11.90 5.85 -11.82
N GLU A 275 -11.26 6.17 -10.69
CA GLU A 275 -11.85 7.01 -9.66
C GLU A 275 -10.76 7.81 -8.93
N ARG A 276 -10.94 9.13 -8.85
CA ARG A 276 -10.11 10.00 -8.02
C ARG A 276 -10.64 10.06 -6.59
N ALA A 277 -9.74 10.27 -5.63
CA ALA A 277 -10.15 10.42 -4.24
C ALA A 277 -11.04 11.65 -4.04
N VAL A 278 -12.16 11.43 -3.37
CA VAL A 278 -13.10 12.47 -2.94
C VAL A 278 -13.11 12.49 -1.40
N PRO A 279 -13.21 13.67 -0.76
CA PRO A 279 -13.31 13.74 0.69
C PRO A 279 -14.49 12.94 1.22
N PRO A 280 -14.26 11.95 2.10
CA PRO A 280 -15.35 11.12 2.62
C PRO A 280 -16.28 11.92 3.53
N LEU A 281 -17.59 11.71 3.38
CA LEU A 281 -18.63 12.37 4.18
C LEU A 281 -18.78 11.75 5.57
N ARG A 282 -18.33 10.49 5.75
CA ARG A 282 -18.45 9.75 7.00
C ARG A 282 -17.07 9.28 7.46
N LYS A 283 -16.87 9.24 8.79
CA LYS A 283 -15.68 8.65 9.39
C LYS A 283 -15.63 7.15 9.14
N SER A 284 -14.45 6.63 8.89
CA SER A 284 -14.20 5.20 8.65
C SER A 284 -13.90 4.45 9.95
N SER A 285 -13.21 5.10 10.89
CA SER A 285 -12.83 4.49 12.18
C SER A 285 -12.93 5.55 13.31
N PRO A 286 -13.20 5.14 14.55
CA PRO A 286 -13.73 3.84 14.95
C PRO A 286 -15.19 3.68 14.49
N SER A 287 -15.56 2.48 14.03
CA SER A 287 -16.96 2.12 13.86
C SER A 287 -17.57 1.92 15.25
N GLY A 288 -18.17 2.97 15.79
CA GLY A 288 -18.73 2.95 17.14
C GLY A 288 -19.70 1.79 17.38
N LEU A 289 -20.36 1.33 16.33
CA LEU A 289 -21.29 0.20 16.37
C LEU A 289 -20.55 -1.11 16.69
N LEU A 290 -19.45 -1.41 16.00
CA LEU A 290 -18.67 -2.63 16.20
C LEU A 290 -18.04 -2.69 17.59
N SER A 291 -17.54 -1.56 18.11
CA SER A 291 -16.96 -1.47 19.44
C SER A 291 -18.01 -1.71 20.53
N VAL A 292 -19.23 -1.19 20.33
CA VAL A 292 -20.37 -1.37 21.23
C VAL A 292 -20.87 -2.83 21.20
N GLU A 293 -20.99 -3.42 20.02
CA GLU A 293 -21.42 -4.83 19.87
C GLU A 293 -20.40 -5.78 20.55
N LEU A 294 -19.11 -5.59 20.29
CA LEU A 294 -18.06 -6.39 20.92
C LEU A 294 -18.06 -6.24 22.45
N ALA A 295 -18.19 -5.01 22.95
CA ALA A 295 -18.31 -4.75 24.38
C ALA A 295 -19.56 -5.39 24.99
N GLY A 296 -20.67 -5.43 24.25
CA GLY A 296 -21.90 -6.10 24.65
C GLY A 296 -21.71 -7.62 24.81
N VAL A 297 -21.11 -8.27 23.82
CA VAL A 297 -20.85 -9.72 23.85
C VAL A 297 -19.88 -10.09 24.98
N VAL A 298 -18.76 -9.38 25.09
CA VAL A 298 -17.76 -9.63 26.16
C VAL A 298 -18.35 -9.33 27.53
N GLY A 299 -19.11 -8.24 27.67
CA GLY A 299 -19.80 -7.88 28.90
C GLY A 299 -20.80 -8.95 29.35
N LEU A 300 -21.61 -9.44 28.41
CA LEU A 300 -22.58 -10.49 28.69
C LEU A 300 -21.89 -11.77 29.15
N MET A 301 -20.81 -12.21 28.49
CA MET A 301 -20.02 -13.38 28.92
C MET A 301 -19.43 -13.18 30.31
N LEU A 302 -18.84 -12.02 30.61
CA LEU A 302 -18.25 -11.69 31.90
C LEU A 302 -19.28 -11.69 33.03
N PHE A 303 -20.42 -11.03 32.84
CA PHE A 303 -21.44 -10.93 33.88
C PHE A 303 -22.25 -12.21 34.05
N CYS A 304 -22.43 -13.05 33.02
CA CYS A 304 -22.94 -14.39 33.14
C CYS A 304 -21.98 -15.28 33.98
N GLY A 305 -20.67 -15.25 33.62
CA GLY A 305 -19.66 -15.98 34.39
C GLY A 305 -19.61 -15.53 35.85
N LEU A 306 -19.67 -14.21 36.12
CA LEU A 306 -19.72 -13.66 37.46
C LEU A 306 -20.98 -14.08 38.22
N ALA A 307 -22.14 -14.11 37.57
CA ALA A 307 -23.38 -14.56 38.19
C ALA A 307 -23.33 -16.03 38.61
N LEU A 308 -22.73 -16.89 37.78
CA LEU A 308 -22.49 -18.30 38.10
C LEU A 308 -21.45 -18.48 39.22
N ALA A 309 -20.34 -17.77 39.15
CA ALA A 309 -19.29 -17.81 40.16
C ALA A 309 -19.82 -17.40 41.56
N LEU A 310 -20.62 -16.32 41.60
CA LEU A 310 -21.26 -15.88 42.85
C LEU A 310 -22.29 -16.85 43.39
N ASP A 311 -22.87 -17.71 42.55
CA ASP A 311 -23.77 -18.75 43.00
C ASP A 311 -23.01 -19.97 43.54
N LEU A 312 -21.94 -20.37 42.85
CA LEU A 312 -21.02 -21.40 43.30
C LEU A 312 -20.47 -21.08 44.69
N VAL A 313 -20.01 -19.85 44.92
CA VAL A 313 -19.49 -19.41 46.23
C VAL A 313 -20.57 -19.46 47.33
N LYS A 314 -21.86 -19.27 46.98
CA LYS A 314 -22.97 -19.36 47.95
C LYS A 314 -23.42 -20.78 48.24
N THR A 315 -23.23 -21.71 47.31
CA THR A 315 -23.62 -23.13 47.45
C THR A 315 -22.48 -24.00 47.98
N MET A 316 -21.26 -23.46 48.08
CA MET A 316 -20.14 -24.17 48.71
C MET A 316 -20.31 -24.28 50.21
N ASP A 317 -20.21 -25.50 50.74
CA ASP A 317 -20.23 -25.78 52.18
C ASP A 317 -18.98 -25.19 52.83
N PRO A 318 -19.13 -24.38 53.90
CA PRO A 318 -17.98 -23.72 54.55
C PRO A 318 -17.04 -24.69 55.30
N GLU A 319 -17.41 -25.96 55.43
CA GLU A 319 -16.61 -26.98 56.12
C GLU A 319 -15.64 -27.73 55.17
N ASP A 320 -15.84 -27.65 53.86
CA ASP A 320 -15.01 -28.35 52.89
C ASP A 320 -13.61 -27.71 52.77
N GLU A 321 -12.54 -28.52 52.83
CA GLU A 321 -11.14 -28.04 52.78
C GLU A 321 -10.84 -27.24 51.51
N ALA A 322 -11.39 -27.65 50.37
CA ALA A 322 -11.26 -26.95 49.09
C ALA A 322 -11.92 -25.55 49.12
N THR A 323 -13.04 -25.43 49.86
CA THR A 323 -13.74 -24.15 50.06
C THR A 323 -12.96 -23.20 50.96
N LYS A 324 -12.30 -23.72 51.99
CA LYS A 324 -11.43 -22.95 52.91
C LYS A 324 -10.20 -22.40 52.15
N GLU A 325 -9.62 -23.20 51.28
CA GLU A 325 -8.46 -22.81 50.47
C GLU A 325 -8.85 -21.74 49.42
N PHE A 326 -9.98 -21.90 48.73
CA PHE A 326 -10.52 -20.91 47.79
C PHE A 326 -10.88 -19.59 48.48
N LEU A 327 -11.49 -19.61 49.65
CA LEU A 327 -11.80 -18.41 50.44
C LEU A 327 -10.54 -17.71 50.93
N ARG A 328 -9.45 -18.43 51.27
CA ARG A 328 -8.14 -17.84 51.55
C ARG A 328 -7.56 -17.13 50.36
N ILE A 329 -7.58 -17.73 49.15
CA ILE A 329 -7.11 -17.11 47.94
C ILE A 329 -7.89 -15.81 47.62
N ILE A 330 -9.21 -15.81 47.77
CA ILE A 330 -10.04 -14.60 47.63
C ILE A 330 -9.70 -13.53 48.66
N GLN A 331 -9.39 -13.90 49.92
CA GLN A 331 -8.96 -12.94 50.93
C GLN A 331 -7.58 -12.38 50.64
N ASP A 332 -6.65 -13.17 50.15
CA ASP A 332 -5.33 -12.73 49.75
C ASP A 332 -5.38 -11.77 48.54
N VAL A 333 -6.16 -12.10 47.51
CA VAL A 333 -6.42 -11.21 46.36
C VAL A 333 -7.07 -9.89 46.79
N LYS A 334 -8.01 -9.95 47.75
CA LYS A 334 -8.67 -8.76 48.31
C LYS A 334 -7.72 -7.89 49.15
N ALA A 335 -6.73 -8.51 49.82
CA ALA A 335 -5.69 -7.83 50.58
C ALA A 335 -4.62 -7.17 49.67
N ASP A 336 -4.40 -7.71 48.46
CA ASP A 336 -3.44 -7.16 47.48
C ASP A 336 -4.02 -5.99 46.66
N PHE A 337 -5.35 -5.88 46.54
CA PHE A 337 -6.03 -4.79 45.84
C PHE A 337 -5.63 -3.37 46.33
N PRO A 338 -5.55 -3.08 47.64
CA PRO A 338 -5.10 -1.76 48.11
C PRO A 338 -3.61 -1.50 47.86
N LYS A 339 -2.77 -2.55 47.79
CA LYS A 339 -1.36 -2.43 47.44
C LYS A 339 -1.16 -2.10 45.96
N LEU A 340 -1.93 -2.71 45.06
CA LEU A 340 -1.99 -2.38 43.64
C LEU A 340 -2.45 -0.95 43.38
N ARG A 341 -3.45 -0.48 44.12
CA ARG A 341 -3.94 0.91 44.03
C ARG A 341 -2.85 1.91 44.45
N LYS A 342 -2.11 1.65 45.53
CA LYS A 342 -0.97 2.47 45.96
C LYS A 342 0.18 2.48 44.93
N ALA A 343 0.48 1.33 44.33
CA ALA A 343 1.50 1.24 43.29
C ALA A 343 1.15 2.08 42.03
N LEU A 344 -0.11 2.05 41.60
CA LEU A 344 -0.62 2.84 40.48
C LEU A 344 -0.66 4.35 40.78
N GLU A 345 -0.97 4.76 42.02
CA GLU A 345 -0.92 6.17 42.45
C GLU A 345 0.53 6.72 42.48
N ILE A 346 1.50 5.90 42.88
CA ILE A 346 2.93 6.29 42.87
C ILE A 346 3.46 6.45 41.46
N GLU A 347 3.01 5.63 40.50
CA GLU A 347 3.43 5.68 39.11
C GLU A 347 2.81 6.90 38.37
N SER A 348 1.56 7.25 38.67
CA SER A 348 0.91 8.45 38.16
C SER A 348 1.52 9.76 38.71
N SER A 349 1.99 9.75 39.94
CA SER A 349 2.67 10.88 40.60
C SER A 349 4.08 11.13 40.02
N LYS A 350 4.75 10.10 39.48
CA LYS A 350 6.07 10.23 38.84
C LYS A 350 6.03 10.80 37.42
N LYS A 351 4.86 10.85 36.79
CA LYS A 351 4.69 11.34 35.40
C LYS A 351 4.27 12.80 35.27
N LEU A 352 4.10 13.55 36.37
CA LEU A 352 3.92 15.00 36.27
C LEU A 352 5.28 15.71 36.34
N PRO A 353 5.76 16.40 35.30
CA PRO A 353 6.93 17.25 35.40
C PRO A 353 6.59 18.46 36.27
N ALA A 354 7.47 18.74 37.24
CA ALA A 354 7.41 19.92 38.13
C ALA A 354 7.32 21.20 37.28
N SER A 355 6.20 21.89 37.37
CA SER A 355 6.06 23.24 36.87
C SER A 355 7.06 24.15 37.62
N LYS A 356 8.01 24.71 36.88
CA LYS A 356 8.92 25.76 37.38
C LYS A 356 8.09 26.93 37.87
N GLU A 357 8.09 27.16 39.15
CA GLU A 357 7.71 28.42 39.74
C GLU A 357 8.68 29.50 39.25
N THR A 358 8.18 30.43 38.45
CA THR A 358 8.84 31.70 38.18
C THR A 358 8.52 32.64 39.32
N SER A 359 9.50 32.91 40.13
CA SER A 359 9.50 33.95 41.16
C SER A 359 9.45 35.34 40.47
N PRO A 360 8.61 36.26 40.90
CA PRO A 360 8.65 37.66 40.45
C PRO A 360 9.67 38.44 41.25
N GLY A 361 10.73 38.88 40.60
CA GLY A 361 11.64 39.90 41.13
C GLY A 361 11.04 41.28 41.00
N ALA A 362 10.96 41.98 42.11
CA ALA A 362 10.87 43.44 42.20
C ALA A 362 12.18 43.95 42.88
N PRO A 363 12.47 45.23 42.85
CA PRO A 363 11.87 46.44 42.28
C PRO A 363 12.61 47.01 41.08
#